data_81afbd83852ad66035ba6696ad0d2a5d
#
_entry.id   81afbd83852ad66035ba6696ad0d2a5d
#
_cell.length_a   1.000
_cell.length_b   1.000
_cell.length_c   1.000
_cell.angle_alpha   90.00
_cell.angle_beta   90.00
_cell.angle_gamma   90.00
#
_symmetry.space_group_name_H-M   'P 1'
#
loop_
_entity.id
_entity.type
_entity.pdbx_description
1 polymer ?
#
loop_
_entity_poly.entity_id
_entity_poly.type
_entity_poly.pdbx_seq_one_letter_code
_entity_poly.pdbx_strand_id
1 'polypeptide(L)'
;MMTNQAARRVLVLDDEQVIANTLALILNRSGFEAHAVYTAEAAIQSAREVSPDVLISDVIMDGTTGIDAAIRISEIAPHCRVILFSGQAATADLLERAQAGGHHFELLIKPVHPRTLLERLSQIN
;
A
#
# COMPACT_ATOMS: atom_id res chain seq x y z
N MET A 1 -7.83 21.50 -23.46
CA MET A 1 -6.92 20.87 -23.38
C MET A 1 -6.96 20.02 -22.37
N MET A 2 -6.39 19.18 -22.35
CA MET A 2 -6.45 18.37 -21.40
C MET A 2 -5.29 18.31 -20.63
N THR A 3 -5.43 18.24 -19.45
CA THR A 3 -4.34 18.04 -18.65
C THR A 3 -3.90 16.65 -18.73
N ASN A 4 -2.65 16.48 -18.95
CA ASN A 4 -2.05 15.25 -18.92
C ASN A 4 -1.63 14.95 -17.55
N GLN A 5 -2.49 14.41 -16.75
CA GLN A 5 -2.13 13.95 -15.43
C GLN A 5 -1.59 12.56 -15.53
N ALA A 6 -0.40 12.37 -15.02
CA ALA A 6 0.15 11.04 -14.92
C ALA A 6 -0.73 10.18 -14.02
N ALA A 7 -0.85 8.89 -14.34
CA ALA A 7 -1.56 7.96 -13.50
C ALA A 7 -0.87 7.89 -12.14
N ARG A 8 -1.65 7.71 -11.07
CA ARG A 8 -1.10 7.55 -9.74
C ARG A 8 -0.37 6.23 -9.64
N ARG A 9 0.79 6.27 -9.01
CA ARG A 9 1.63 5.09 -8.84
C ARG A 9 1.26 4.41 -7.55
N VAL A 10 0.87 3.15 -7.67
CA VAL A 10 0.45 2.34 -6.53
C VAL A 10 1.38 1.14 -6.41
N LEU A 11 1.99 0.99 -5.24
CA LEU A 11 2.83 -0.15 -4.94
C LEU A 11 2.00 -1.12 -4.11
N VAL A 12 1.88 -2.36 -4.56
CA VAL A 12 1.10 -3.39 -3.88
C VAL A 12 2.05 -4.42 -3.30
N LEU A 13 2.11 -4.48 -1.98
CA LEU A 13 2.99 -5.39 -1.25
C LEU A 13 2.19 -6.49 -0.58
N ASP A 14 2.39 -7.73 -1.01
CA ASP A 14 1.77 -8.90 -0.41
C ASP A 14 2.64 -10.10 -0.73
N ASP A 15 2.96 -10.92 0.28
CA ASP A 15 3.78 -12.11 0.06
C ASP A 15 3.03 -13.21 -0.68
N GLU A 16 1.71 -13.13 -0.78
CA GLU A 16 0.94 -14.00 -1.66
C GLU A 16 0.89 -13.40 -3.04
N GLN A 17 1.71 -13.97 -3.95
CA GLN A 17 1.90 -13.38 -5.27
C GLN A 17 0.60 -13.27 -6.08
N VAL A 18 -0.27 -14.27 -5.97
CA VAL A 18 -1.55 -14.25 -6.69
C VAL A 18 -2.38 -13.05 -6.26
N ILE A 19 -2.42 -12.77 -4.96
CA ILE A 19 -3.19 -11.65 -4.44
C ILE A 19 -2.59 -10.33 -4.92
N ALA A 20 -1.28 -10.16 -4.78
CA ALA A 20 -0.61 -8.93 -5.20
C ALA A 20 -0.79 -8.69 -6.70
N ASN A 21 -0.60 -9.72 -7.51
CA ASN A 21 -0.71 -9.60 -8.96
C ASN A 21 -2.14 -9.30 -9.40
N THR A 22 -3.12 -9.97 -8.79
CA THR A 22 -4.53 -9.75 -9.12
C THR A 22 -4.94 -8.31 -8.79
N LEU A 23 -4.52 -7.83 -7.63
CA LEU A 23 -4.85 -6.49 -7.21
C LEU A 23 -4.20 -5.45 -8.13
N ALA A 24 -2.93 -5.65 -8.46
CA ALA A 24 -2.25 -4.75 -9.39
C ALA A 24 -2.93 -4.74 -10.76
N LEU A 25 -3.39 -5.90 -11.23
CA LEU A 25 -4.11 -5.98 -12.50
C LEU A 25 -5.39 -5.16 -12.47
N ILE A 26 -6.17 -5.30 -11.39
CA ILE A 26 -7.42 -4.55 -11.23
C ILE A 26 -7.13 -3.05 -11.22
N LEU A 27 -6.11 -2.64 -10.48
CA LEU A 27 -5.76 -1.22 -10.38
C LEU A 27 -5.29 -0.67 -11.73
N ASN A 28 -4.48 -1.42 -12.46
CA ASN A 28 -4.02 -0.97 -13.77
C ASN A 28 -5.18 -0.82 -14.74
N ARG A 29 -6.17 -1.71 -14.67
CA ARG A 29 -7.37 -1.60 -15.51
C ARG A 29 -8.25 -0.42 -15.11
N SER A 30 -8.07 0.08 -13.90
CA SER A 30 -8.86 1.19 -13.38
C SER A 30 -8.16 2.55 -13.53
N GLY A 31 -7.04 2.59 -14.24
CA GLY A 31 -6.37 3.85 -14.55
C GLY A 31 -5.19 4.19 -13.67
N PHE A 32 -4.81 3.31 -12.74
CA PHE A 32 -3.62 3.50 -11.91
C PHE A 32 -2.41 2.84 -12.58
N GLU A 33 -1.23 3.22 -12.10
CA GLU A 33 -0.01 2.55 -12.51
C GLU A 33 0.44 1.72 -11.30
N ALA A 34 0.06 0.45 -11.28
CA ALA A 34 0.26 -0.42 -10.12
C ALA A 34 1.33 -1.47 -10.38
N HIS A 35 2.18 -1.67 -9.39
CA HIS A 35 3.22 -2.70 -9.42
C HIS A 35 3.12 -3.57 -8.19
N ALA A 36 3.15 -4.88 -8.41
CA ALA A 36 3.13 -5.85 -7.33
C ALA A 36 4.55 -6.17 -6.89
N VAL A 37 4.77 -6.19 -5.59
CA VAL A 37 6.01 -6.66 -4.97
C VAL A 37 5.66 -7.61 -3.86
N TYR A 38 6.56 -8.51 -3.52
CA TYR A 38 6.22 -9.63 -2.65
C TYR A 38 7.03 -9.68 -1.36
N THR A 39 7.99 -8.79 -1.21
CA THR A 39 8.80 -8.70 0.01
C THR A 39 8.95 -7.24 0.41
N ALA A 40 9.18 -7.02 1.70
CA ALA A 40 9.44 -5.68 2.21
C ALA A 40 10.65 -5.05 1.53
N GLU A 41 11.70 -5.84 1.30
CA GLU A 41 12.92 -5.34 0.65
C GLU A 41 12.66 -4.89 -0.77
N ALA A 42 11.88 -5.67 -1.54
CA ALA A 42 11.53 -5.29 -2.90
C ALA A 42 10.67 -4.02 -2.91
N ALA A 43 9.76 -3.89 -1.93
CA ALA A 43 8.93 -2.71 -1.82
C ALA A 43 9.76 -1.46 -1.54
N ILE A 44 10.70 -1.55 -0.61
CA ILE A 44 11.57 -0.44 -0.25
C ILE A 44 12.44 -0.04 -1.43
N GLN A 45 13.01 -1.01 -2.13
CA GLN A 45 13.84 -0.74 -3.31
C GLN A 45 13.01 -0.07 -4.41
N SER A 46 11.81 -0.57 -4.65
CA SER A 46 10.92 0.02 -5.65
C SER A 46 10.57 1.46 -5.28
N ALA A 47 10.33 1.73 -4.00
CA ALA A 47 10.00 3.08 -3.54
C ALA A 47 11.15 4.05 -3.73
N ARG A 48 12.38 3.57 -3.63
CA ARG A 48 13.56 4.42 -3.88
C ARG A 48 13.72 4.76 -5.35
N GLU A 49 13.40 3.81 -6.21
CA GLU A 49 13.55 4.01 -7.65
C GLU A 49 12.44 4.87 -8.24
N VAL A 50 11.22 4.61 -7.82
CA VAL A 50 10.05 5.31 -8.31
C VAL A 50 9.15 5.59 -7.12
N SER A 51 9.14 6.81 -6.67
CA SER A 51 8.40 7.21 -5.49
C SER A 51 6.90 6.94 -5.68
N PRO A 52 6.29 6.05 -4.87
CA PRO A 52 4.88 5.74 -5.05
C PRO A 52 4.00 6.83 -4.44
N ASP A 53 2.81 7.00 -5.02
CA ASP A 53 1.80 7.88 -4.46
C ASP A 53 0.99 7.16 -3.37
N VAL A 54 0.84 5.84 -3.53
CA VAL A 54 0.09 5.01 -2.60
C VAL A 54 0.83 3.68 -2.40
N LEU A 55 0.91 3.24 -1.17
CA LEU A 55 1.35 1.89 -0.81
C LEU A 55 0.16 1.13 -0.26
N ILE A 56 -0.11 -0.03 -0.82
CA ILE A 56 -1.09 -0.97 -0.28
C ILE A 56 -0.30 -2.17 0.22
N SER A 57 -0.47 -2.53 1.48
CA SER A 57 0.29 -3.63 2.06
C SER A 57 -0.55 -4.46 3.01
N ASP A 58 -0.34 -5.77 2.97
CA ASP A 58 -0.85 -6.63 4.03
C ASP A 58 -0.04 -6.34 5.30
N VAL A 59 -0.70 -6.32 6.45
CA VAL A 59 -0.03 -6.07 7.72
C VAL A 59 0.85 -7.24 8.11
N ILE A 60 0.32 -8.47 7.98
CA ILE A 60 1.04 -9.67 8.40
C ILE A 60 1.59 -10.37 7.18
N MET A 61 2.92 -10.47 7.12
CA MET A 61 3.60 -11.20 6.07
C MET A 61 4.63 -12.14 6.70
N ASP A 62 5.08 -13.10 5.92
CA ASP A 62 6.02 -14.12 6.39
C ASP A 62 7.34 -13.44 6.81
N GLY A 63 7.68 -13.57 8.08
CA GLY A 63 8.96 -13.07 8.62
C GLY A 63 9.05 -11.57 8.86
N THR A 64 8.00 -10.80 8.56
CA THR A 64 8.03 -9.35 8.77
C THR A 64 6.61 -8.80 8.81
N THR A 65 6.47 -7.52 9.14
CA THR A 65 5.18 -6.87 9.07
C THR A 65 5.17 -5.80 7.99
N GLY A 66 4.01 -5.62 7.36
CA GLY A 66 3.83 -4.57 6.38
C GLY A 66 3.94 -3.18 6.98
N ILE A 67 3.73 -3.06 8.29
CA ILE A 67 3.86 -1.78 8.99
C ILE A 67 5.31 -1.31 9.00
N ASP A 68 6.25 -2.21 9.23
CA ASP A 68 7.67 -1.85 9.20
C ASP A 68 8.09 -1.35 7.81
N ALA A 69 7.63 -2.05 6.77
CA ALA A 69 7.90 -1.61 5.40
C ALA A 69 7.24 -0.25 5.13
N ALA A 70 6.01 -0.06 5.61
CA ALA A 70 5.28 1.18 5.41
C ALA A 70 5.99 2.36 6.07
N ILE A 71 6.52 2.17 7.27
CA ILE A 71 7.27 3.21 7.97
C ILE A 71 8.50 3.61 7.16
N ARG A 72 9.26 2.62 6.67
CA ARG A 72 10.45 2.90 5.88
C ARG A 72 10.10 3.62 4.57
N ILE A 73 9.04 3.18 3.92
CA ILE A 73 8.60 3.80 2.67
C ILE A 73 8.10 5.22 2.91
N SER A 74 7.43 5.46 4.03
CA SER A 74 6.98 6.81 4.38
C SER A 74 8.15 7.76 4.59
N GLU A 75 9.27 7.26 5.09
CA GLU A 75 10.49 8.06 5.24
C GLU A 75 11.14 8.37 3.90
N ILE A 76 11.11 7.41 2.97
CA ILE A 76 11.66 7.57 1.63
C ILE A 76 10.76 8.47 0.77
N ALA A 77 9.46 8.29 0.89
CA ALA A 77 8.46 9.00 0.10
C ALA A 77 7.40 9.61 1.03
N PRO A 78 7.68 10.77 1.63
CA PRO A 78 6.78 11.34 2.65
C PRO A 78 5.37 11.65 2.16
N HIS A 79 5.17 11.84 0.85
CA HIS A 79 3.86 12.09 0.29
C HIS A 79 3.04 10.82 0.05
N CYS A 80 3.66 9.66 0.21
CA CYS A 80 3.00 8.39 -0.06
C CYS A 80 1.90 8.13 0.96
N ARG A 81 0.70 7.84 0.49
CA ARG A 81 -0.41 7.41 1.34
C ARG A 81 -0.31 5.91 1.54
N VAL A 82 -0.56 5.45 2.77
CA VAL A 82 -0.45 4.04 3.09
C VAL A 82 -1.80 3.49 3.47
N ILE A 83 -2.19 2.40 2.82
CA ILE A 83 -3.40 1.64 3.13
C ILE A 83 -2.97 0.24 3.52
N LEU A 84 -3.34 -0.19 4.71
CA LEU A 84 -2.97 -1.50 5.24
C LEU A 84 -4.20 -2.41 5.26
N PHE A 85 -4.01 -3.66 4.85
CA PHE A 85 -5.05 -4.68 4.91
C PHE A 85 -4.78 -5.60 6.09
N SER A 86 -5.78 -5.79 6.94
CA SER A 86 -5.62 -6.66 8.11
C SER A 86 -6.88 -7.44 8.40
N GLY A 87 -6.71 -8.71 8.76
CA GLY A 87 -7.79 -9.54 9.24
C GLY A 87 -7.68 -9.87 10.72
N GLN A 88 -6.72 -9.25 11.42
CA GLN A 88 -6.41 -9.67 12.79
C GLN A 88 -6.45 -8.52 13.77
N ALA A 89 -6.99 -8.80 14.95
CA ALA A 89 -7.10 -7.80 16.01
C ALA A 89 -5.73 -7.36 16.54
N ALA A 90 -4.72 -8.22 16.50
CA ALA A 90 -3.37 -7.90 16.98
C ALA A 90 -2.74 -6.71 16.24
N THR A 91 -3.28 -6.36 15.09
CA THR A 91 -2.81 -5.22 14.31
C THR A 91 -2.94 -3.89 15.06
N ALA A 92 -3.89 -3.79 16.00
CA ALA A 92 -4.12 -2.54 16.74
C ALA A 92 -2.85 -2.06 17.45
N ASP A 93 -2.12 -2.97 18.10
CA ASP A 93 -0.89 -2.61 18.81
C ASP A 93 0.18 -2.07 17.87
N LEU A 94 0.30 -2.68 16.70
CA LEU A 94 1.27 -2.25 15.71
C LEU A 94 0.93 -0.87 15.15
N LEU A 95 -0.36 -0.62 14.92
CA LEU A 95 -0.82 0.69 14.46
C LEU A 95 -0.58 1.77 15.52
N GLU A 96 -0.80 1.45 16.78
CA GLU A 96 -0.55 2.38 17.86
C GLU A 96 0.91 2.79 17.92
N ARG A 97 1.82 1.83 17.74
CA ARG A 97 3.24 2.12 17.71
C ARG A 97 3.61 3.01 16.55
N ALA A 98 3.02 2.77 15.38
CA ALA A 98 3.27 3.59 14.21
C ALA A 98 2.78 5.02 14.45
N GLN A 99 1.59 5.17 15.03
CA GLN A 99 1.03 6.48 15.34
C GLN A 99 1.88 7.24 16.36
N ALA A 100 2.40 6.53 17.36
CA ALA A 100 3.27 7.14 18.34
C ALA A 100 4.55 7.68 17.70
N GLY A 101 5.01 7.07 16.61
CA GLY A 101 6.14 7.56 15.84
C GLY A 101 5.79 8.60 14.78
N GLY A 102 4.53 9.04 14.72
CA GLY A 102 4.10 10.05 13.77
C GLY A 102 3.55 9.51 12.46
N HIS A 103 3.34 8.19 12.35
CA HIS A 103 2.87 7.57 11.12
C HIS A 103 1.39 7.21 11.24
N HIS A 104 0.56 7.84 10.42
CA HIS A 104 -0.88 7.62 10.43
C HIS A 104 -1.29 6.90 9.17
N PHE A 105 -1.51 5.59 9.29
CA PHE A 105 -1.85 4.73 8.16
C PHE A 105 -3.34 4.42 8.17
N GLU A 106 -3.90 4.28 6.98
CA GLU A 106 -5.29 3.88 6.84
C GLU A 106 -5.39 2.36 6.89
N LEU A 107 -6.40 1.84 7.56
CA LEU A 107 -6.59 0.40 7.71
C LEU A 107 -7.89 -0.03 7.06
N LEU A 108 -7.82 -1.09 6.26
CA LEU A 108 -9.00 -1.75 5.73
C LEU A 108 -9.02 -3.19 6.23
N ILE A 109 -10.16 -3.62 6.74
CA ILE A 109 -10.32 -4.95 7.33
C ILE A 109 -10.64 -5.96 6.23
N LYS A 110 -9.91 -7.07 6.21
CA LYS A 110 -10.17 -8.16 5.26
C LYS A 110 -11.49 -8.86 5.58
N PRO A 111 -12.19 -9.35 4.57
CA PRO A 111 -11.87 -9.28 3.14
C PRO A 111 -12.18 -7.90 2.57
N VAL A 112 -11.29 -7.38 1.72
CA VAL A 112 -11.46 -6.07 1.10
C VAL A 112 -11.95 -6.27 -0.33
N HIS A 113 -13.15 -5.79 -0.61
CA HIS A 113 -13.68 -5.87 -1.96
C HIS A 113 -12.93 -4.85 -2.84
N PRO A 114 -12.56 -5.23 -4.08
CA PRO A 114 -11.85 -4.29 -4.97
C PRO A 114 -12.57 -2.96 -5.15
N ARG A 115 -13.90 -2.95 -5.19
CA ARG A 115 -14.66 -1.71 -5.31
C ARG A 115 -14.42 -0.78 -4.13
N THR A 116 -14.37 -1.33 -2.91
CA THR A 116 -14.09 -0.53 -1.71
C THR A 116 -12.72 0.11 -1.82
N LEU A 117 -11.73 -0.67 -2.26
CA LEU A 117 -10.39 -0.14 -2.43
C LEU A 117 -10.35 0.97 -3.48
N LEU A 118 -11.00 0.76 -4.62
CA LEU A 118 -11.02 1.77 -5.68
C LEU A 118 -11.70 3.05 -5.22
N GLU A 119 -12.77 2.94 -4.43
CA GLU A 119 -13.44 4.11 -3.86
C GLU A 119 -12.51 4.88 -2.93
N ARG A 120 -11.76 4.16 -2.09
CA ARG A 120 -10.80 4.82 -1.20
C ARG A 120 -9.71 5.52 -1.97
N LEU A 121 -9.20 4.88 -3.01
CA LEU A 121 -8.14 5.47 -3.83
C LEU A 121 -8.62 6.71 -4.58
N SER A 122 -9.88 6.73 -4.99
CA SER A 122 -10.42 7.90 -5.69
C SER A 122 -10.56 9.12 -4.77
N GLN A 123 -10.55 8.92 -3.47
CA GLN A 123 -10.63 10.00 -2.48
C GLN A 123 -9.27 10.55 -2.09
N ILE A 124 -8.21 9.90 -2.48
CA ILE A 124 -6.85 10.34 -2.19
C ILE A 124 -6.41 11.32 -3.26
N ASN A 125 -5.98 12.48 -2.82
CA ASN A 125 -5.50 13.53 -3.74
C ASN A 125 -3.99 13.61 -3.76
#